data_b0b629a86e06dc190c86be542d56a131
#
_entry.id   b0b629a86e06dc190c86be542d56a131
#
_cell.length_a   1.000
_cell.length_b   1.000
_cell.length_c   1.000
_cell.angle_alpha   90.00
_cell.angle_beta   90.00
_cell.angle_gamma   90.00
#
_symmetry.space_group_name_H-M   'P 1'
#
loop_
_entity.id
_entity.type
_entity.pdbx_description
1 polymer ?
#
loop_
_entity_poly.entity_id
_entity_poly.type
_entity_poly.pdbx_seq_one_letter_code
_entity_poly.pdbx_strand_id
1 'polypeptide(L)'
;MNTKRVPLVAVMIGVVLVGLLVWARVGRVTSQSTKPGMAQVSSVADGDTIDVTLDGHTERVRLLGIDTPETVDPRRPVGCFGPEASHETKALLPPGTWVRLERDVELRDRYGRLLAYVTRMPDKLVVNRHLLAGGFADTLRIGPNKAYLADHTSGFDSVKS
;
A
#
# COMPACT_ATOMS: atom_id res chain seq x y z
N MET A 1 15.02 36.86 57.80
CA MET A 1 14.84 36.25 56.44
C MET A 1 15.00 34.75 56.56
N ASN A 2 13.88 34.01 56.50
CA ASN A 2 13.86 32.55 56.70
C ASN A 2 13.86 31.88 55.33
N THR A 3 15.03 31.55 54.84
CA THR A 3 15.19 30.76 53.58
C THR A 3 14.86 29.30 53.92
N LYS A 4 13.62 28.88 53.57
CA LYS A 4 13.22 27.47 53.66
C LYS A 4 14.05 26.67 52.62
N ARG A 5 15.04 25.93 53.10
CA ARG A 5 15.83 25.01 52.27
C ARG A 5 14.92 23.88 51.82
N VAL A 6 14.60 23.84 50.53
CA VAL A 6 13.88 22.70 49.94
C VAL A 6 14.81 21.49 50.03
N PRO A 7 14.41 20.37 50.64
CA PRO A 7 15.29 19.21 50.78
C PRO A 7 15.59 18.62 49.39
N LEU A 8 16.87 18.35 49.17
CA LEU A 8 17.40 17.82 47.88
C LEU A 8 16.64 16.59 47.42
N VAL A 9 16.12 15.79 48.35
CA VAL A 9 15.31 14.60 48.12
C VAL A 9 13.99 14.93 47.41
N ALA A 10 13.33 16.03 47.72
CA ALA A 10 12.08 16.42 47.06
C ALA A 10 12.29 16.82 45.60
N VAL A 11 13.44 17.43 45.26
CA VAL A 11 13.81 17.77 43.87
C VAL A 11 14.11 16.52 43.08
N MET A 12 14.82 15.55 43.65
CA MET A 12 15.14 14.29 43.00
C MET A 12 13.90 13.45 42.69
N ILE A 13 12.93 13.38 43.60
CA ILE A 13 11.66 12.67 43.42
C ILE A 13 10.85 13.33 42.27
N GLY A 14 10.83 14.66 42.20
CA GLY A 14 10.16 15.40 41.13
C GLY A 14 10.75 15.11 39.76
N VAL A 15 12.07 15.06 39.63
CA VAL A 15 12.75 14.76 38.35
C VAL A 15 12.48 13.31 37.86
N VAL A 16 12.48 12.35 38.81
CA VAL A 16 12.19 10.94 38.48
C VAL A 16 10.73 10.75 38.03
N LEU A 17 9.77 11.43 38.71
CA LEU A 17 8.36 11.36 38.31
C LEU A 17 8.10 12.01 36.96
N VAL A 18 8.72 13.14 36.65
CA VAL A 18 8.62 13.79 35.35
C VAL A 18 9.26 12.92 34.27
N GLY A 19 10.41 12.31 34.55
CA GLY A 19 11.07 11.36 33.61
C GLY A 19 10.19 10.14 33.31
N LEU A 20 9.54 9.55 34.31
CA LEU A 20 8.61 8.42 34.14
C LEU A 20 7.35 8.81 33.35
N LEU A 21 6.80 10.01 33.56
CA LEU A 21 5.64 10.50 32.80
C LEU A 21 5.98 10.80 31.34
N VAL A 22 7.17 11.31 31.04
CA VAL A 22 7.65 11.53 29.68
C VAL A 22 7.91 10.19 28.99
N TRP A 23 8.52 9.23 29.71
CA TRP A 23 8.78 7.89 29.15
C TRP A 23 7.47 7.13 28.83
N ALA A 24 6.44 7.26 29.67
CA ALA A 24 5.12 6.66 29.45
C ALA A 24 4.37 7.27 28.24
N ARG A 25 4.71 8.50 27.82
CA ARG A 25 4.12 9.12 26.63
C ARG A 25 4.86 8.80 25.33
N VAL A 26 6.17 8.59 25.40
CA VAL A 26 6.99 8.22 24.21
C VAL A 26 6.79 6.76 23.79
N GLY A 27 6.37 5.88 24.72
CA GLY A 27 6.20 4.44 24.47
C GLY A 27 4.89 4.02 23.79
N ARG A 28 3.95 4.94 23.50
CA ARG A 28 2.76 4.60 22.71
C ARG A 28 2.99 4.87 21.22
N VAL A 29 3.90 4.14 20.61
CA VAL A 29 3.70 3.75 19.22
C VAL A 29 2.46 2.85 19.25
N THR A 30 1.31 3.39 18.91
CA THR A 30 0.10 2.60 18.64
C THR A 30 0.43 1.74 17.43
N SER A 31 0.86 0.51 17.69
CA SER A 31 0.77 -0.55 16.70
C SER A 31 -0.72 -0.65 16.37
N GLN A 32 -1.15 0.05 15.33
CA GLN A 32 -2.46 -0.18 14.76
C GLN A 32 -2.40 -1.62 14.27
N SER A 33 -3.07 -2.51 14.98
CA SER A 33 -3.33 -3.87 14.55
C SER A 33 -4.17 -3.76 13.27
N THR A 34 -3.49 -3.64 12.15
CA THR A 34 -4.12 -3.64 10.83
C THR A 34 -4.72 -5.03 10.63
N LYS A 35 -5.96 -5.09 10.17
CA LYS A 35 -6.59 -6.36 9.78
C LYS A 35 -5.66 -7.05 8.79
N PRO A 36 -5.48 -8.39 8.86
CA PRO A 36 -4.59 -9.11 7.97
C PRO A 36 -4.81 -8.72 6.49
N GLY A 37 -3.74 -8.35 5.80
CA GLY A 37 -3.78 -7.91 4.40
C GLY A 37 -4.18 -6.44 4.18
N MET A 38 -4.45 -5.65 5.23
CA MET A 38 -4.71 -4.22 5.11
C MET A 38 -3.40 -3.43 5.08
N ALA A 39 -3.29 -2.54 4.10
CA ALA A 39 -2.14 -1.66 3.93
C ALA A 39 -2.59 -0.24 3.56
N GLN A 40 -1.72 0.73 3.72
CA GLN A 40 -1.97 2.11 3.33
C GLN A 40 -1.05 2.50 2.18
N VAL A 41 -1.60 3.03 1.10
CA VAL A 41 -0.82 3.50 -0.05
C VAL A 41 0.07 4.65 0.38
N SER A 42 1.37 4.56 0.10
CA SER A 42 2.35 5.64 0.29
C SER A 42 2.66 6.37 -1.03
N SER A 43 2.75 5.63 -2.15
CA SER A 43 2.94 6.22 -3.47
C SER A 43 2.50 5.25 -4.58
N VAL A 44 2.34 5.79 -5.79
CA VAL A 44 2.16 5.01 -7.03
C VAL A 44 3.42 5.19 -7.86
N ALA A 45 4.15 4.09 -8.07
CA ALA A 45 5.39 4.09 -8.84
C ALA A 45 5.12 4.03 -10.35
N ASP A 46 4.16 3.18 -10.76
CA ASP A 46 3.72 3.04 -12.15
C ASP A 46 2.25 2.59 -12.21
N GLY A 47 1.67 2.44 -13.40
CA GLY A 47 0.27 2.07 -13.57
C GLY A 47 -0.12 0.77 -12.87
N ASP A 48 0.81 -0.18 -12.73
CA ASP A 48 0.60 -1.47 -12.08
C ASP A 48 1.49 -1.74 -10.87
N THR A 49 2.18 -0.72 -10.37
CA THR A 49 3.11 -0.84 -9.25
C THR A 49 2.90 0.28 -8.24
N ILE A 50 2.63 -0.09 -6.99
CA ILE A 50 2.41 0.85 -5.89
C ILE A 50 3.36 0.55 -4.73
N ASP A 51 3.66 1.56 -3.93
CA ASP A 51 4.30 1.42 -2.63
C ASP A 51 3.25 1.56 -1.54
N VAL A 52 3.30 0.70 -0.54
CA VAL A 52 2.35 0.70 0.58
C VAL A 52 3.08 0.57 1.91
N THR A 53 2.46 1.05 2.98
CA THR A 53 2.85 0.74 4.35
C THR A 53 2.01 -0.44 4.83
N LEU A 54 2.67 -1.58 5.06
CA LEU A 54 2.10 -2.82 5.56
C LEU A 54 2.80 -3.19 6.86
N ASP A 55 2.06 -3.32 7.96
CA ASP A 55 2.58 -3.66 9.29
C ASP A 55 3.77 -2.77 9.74
N GLY A 56 3.75 -1.48 9.35
CA GLY A 56 4.77 -0.49 9.68
C GLY A 56 6.01 -0.50 8.78
N HIS A 57 6.04 -1.33 7.74
CA HIS A 57 7.11 -1.41 6.76
C HIS A 57 6.64 -0.96 5.37
N THR A 58 7.53 -0.34 4.60
CA THR A 58 7.25 -0.01 3.20
C THR A 58 7.47 -1.26 2.34
N GLU A 59 6.44 -1.63 1.58
CA GLU A 59 6.45 -2.74 0.64
C GLU A 59 6.10 -2.24 -0.76
N ARG A 60 6.85 -2.68 -1.77
CA ARG A 60 6.50 -2.47 -3.16
C ARG A 60 5.61 -3.60 -3.66
N VAL A 61 4.45 -3.26 -4.16
CA VAL A 61 3.41 -4.19 -4.63
C VAL A 61 3.27 -4.09 -6.13
N ARG A 62 3.42 -5.22 -6.83
CA ARG A 62 3.08 -5.40 -8.24
C ARG A 62 1.66 -5.98 -8.33
N LEU A 63 0.79 -5.29 -9.01
CA LEU A 63 -0.60 -5.69 -9.20
C LEU A 63 -0.67 -6.95 -10.08
N LEU A 64 -1.30 -8.00 -9.56
CA LEU A 64 -1.46 -9.28 -10.26
C LEU A 64 -2.47 -9.20 -11.40
N GLY A 65 -2.23 -10.01 -12.44
CA GLY A 65 -3.17 -10.23 -13.55
C GLY A 65 -3.19 -9.12 -14.59
N ILE A 66 -2.44 -8.04 -14.39
CA ILE A 66 -2.40 -6.90 -15.29
C ILE A 66 -0.98 -6.49 -15.66
N ASP A 67 -0.82 -5.85 -16.80
CA ASP A 67 0.38 -5.16 -17.24
C ASP A 67 0.00 -3.81 -17.84
N THR A 68 0.64 -2.75 -17.37
CA THR A 68 0.47 -1.42 -17.94
C THR A 68 1.69 -1.05 -18.78
N PRO A 69 1.52 -0.20 -19.82
CA PRO A 69 2.67 0.27 -20.57
C PRO A 69 3.67 0.99 -19.64
N GLU A 70 4.95 0.69 -19.81
CA GLU A 70 6.05 1.17 -18.96
C GLU A 70 6.23 2.69 -19.07
N THR A 71 6.38 3.38 -17.92
CA THR A 71 6.60 4.83 -17.85
C THR A 71 7.89 5.23 -17.16
N VAL A 72 8.50 4.35 -16.37
CA VAL A 72 9.62 4.69 -15.48
C VAL A 72 10.94 4.00 -15.80
N ASP A 73 10.98 3.00 -16.71
CA ASP A 73 12.26 2.39 -17.13
C ASP A 73 12.98 3.29 -18.15
N PRO A 74 14.10 3.98 -17.76
CA PRO A 74 14.80 4.89 -18.65
C PRO A 74 15.44 4.21 -19.88
N ARG A 75 15.47 2.87 -19.90
CA ARG A 75 16.02 2.05 -20.98
C ARG A 75 14.98 1.71 -22.05
N ARG A 76 13.72 2.04 -21.82
CA ARG A 76 12.60 1.75 -22.72
C ARG A 76 11.90 3.05 -23.13
N PRO A 77 11.39 3.16 -24.37
CA PRO A 77 10.47 4.23 -24.71
C PRO A 77 9.24 4.17 -23.80
N VAL A 78 8.72 5.34 -23.45
CA VAL A 78 7.42 5.41 -22.75
C VAL A 78 6.37 4.73 -23.64
N GLY A 79 5.68 3.74 -23.10
CA GLY A 79 4.63 3.03 -23.82
C GLY A 79 3.45 3.93 -24.15
N CYS A 80 2.81 3.73 -25.28
CA CYS A 80 1.55 4.39 -25.58
C CYS A 80 0.55 4.09 -24.45
N PHE A 81 -0.17 5.11 -23.95
CA PHE A 81 -1.07 5.05 -22.79
C PHE A 81 -0.42 4.76 -21.41
N GLY A 82 0.92 4.69 -21.32
CA GLY A 82 1.59 4.52 -20.03
C GLY A 82 1.30 5.68 -19.06
N PRO A 83 1.48 6.96 -19.49
CA PRO A 83 1.15 8.10 -18.64
C PRO A 83 -0.31 8.11 -18.18
N GLU A 84 -1.24 7.72 -19.04
CA GLU A 84 -2.68 7.64 -18.74
C GLU A 84 -2.97 6.56 -17.70
N ALA A 85 -2.38 5.37 -17.85
CA ALA A 85 -2.51 4.28 -16.89
C ALA A 85 -1.94 4.66 -15.51
N SER A 86 -0.75 5.26 -15.49
CA SER A 86 -0.13 5.76 -14.26
C SER A 86 -0.97 6.87 -13.61
N HIS A 87 -1.54 7.78 -14.42
CA HIS A 87 -2.42 8.84 -13.92
C HIS A 87 -3.70 8.26 -13.32
N GLU A 88 -4.33 7.29 -13.98
CA GLU A 88 -5.54 6.63 -13.48
C GLU A 88 -5.27 5.93 -12.14
N THR A 89 -4.17 5.16 -12.05
CA THR A 89 -3.81 4.49 -10.80
C THR A 89 -3.54 5.49 -9.67
N LYS A 90 -2.90 6.64 -9.96
CA LYS A 90 -2.71 7.72 -8.99
C LYS A 90 -4.03 8.36 -8.55
N ALA A 91 -4.99 8.51 -9.45
CA ALA A 91 -6.32 9.03 -9.13
C ALA A 91 -7.13 8.04 -8.26
N LEU A 92 -7.01 6.74 -8.54
CA LEU A 92 -7.66 5.68 -7.75
C LEU A 92 -7.07 5.51 -6.37
N LEU A 93 -5.73 5.64 -6.25
CA LEU A 93 -4.95 5.29 -5.07
C LEU A 93 -4.05 6.45 -4.60
N PRO A 94 -4.62 7.63 -4.26
CA PRO A 94 -3.81 8.70 -3.69
C PRO A 94 -3.16 8.25 -2.37
N PRO A 95 -2.00 8.84 -1.99
CA PRO A 95 -1.35 8.54 -0.71
C PRO A 95 -2.32 8.65 0.47
N GLY A 96 -2.23 7.71 1.39
CA GLY A 96 -3.16 7.59 2.52
C GLY A 96 -4.37 6.68 2.27
N THR A 97 -4.62 6.27 1.02
CA THR A 97 -5.71 5.35 0.70
C THR A 97 -5.49 3.99 1.35
N TRP A 98 -6.50 3.48 2.04
CA TRP A 98 -6.50 2.12 2.57
C TRP A 98 -6.83 1.13 1.48
N VAL A 99 -6.05 0.06 1.41
CA VAL A 99 -6.24 -1.05 0.47
C VAL A 99 -6.17 -2.39 1.19
N ARG A 100 -6.89 -3.38 0.67
CA ARG A 100 -6.72 -4.77 1.02
C ARG A 100 -5.90 -5.46 -0.07
N LEU A 101 -4.84 -6.15 0.34
CA LEU A 101 -3.97 -6.93 -0.49
C LEU A 101 -4.38 -8.41 -0.42
N GLU A 102 -4.79 -8.98 -1.53
CA GLU A 102 -5.11 -10.39 -1.66
C GLU A 102 -3.99 -11.09 -2.44
N ARG A 103 -3.35 -12.05 -1.79
CA ARG A 103 -2.24 -12.82 -2.34
C ARG A 103 -2.78 -14.04 -3.10
N ASP A 104 -1.99 -14.53 -4.05
CA ASP A 104 -2.24 -15.79 -4.74
C ASP A 104 -1.11 -16.79 -4.37
N VAL A 105 -0.78 -17.71 -5.24
CA VAL A 105 0.17 -18.82 -5.02
C VAL A 105 1.58 -18.29 -4.77
N GLU A 106 2.08 -17.41 -5.65
CA GLU A 106 3.41 -16.81 -5.55
C GLU A 106 3.33 -15.47 -4.84
N LEU A 107 4.12 -15.31 -3.77
CA LEU A 107 4.01 -14.12 -2.91
C LEU A 107 4.85 -12.95 -3.41
N ARG A 108 5.98 -13.22 -4.07
CA ARG A 108 6.91 -12.20 -4.56
C ARG A 108 7.45 -12.57 -5.93
N ASP A 109 7.73 -11.58 -6.73
CA ASP A 109 8.43 -11.78 -7.99
C ASP A 109 9.95 -11.86 -7.81
N ARG A 110 10.65 -12.09 -8.94
CA ARG A 110 12.13 -12.17 -8.97
C ARG A 110 12.84 -10.87 -8.53
N TYR A 111 12.13 -9.76 -8.47
CA TYR A 111 12.64 -8.45 -8.02
C TYR A 111 12.32 -8.18 -6.55
N GLY A 112 11.68 -9.12 -5.86
CA GLY A 112 11.29 -9.01 -4.46
C GLY A 112 10.01 -8.23 -4.21
N ARG A 113 9.30 -7.77 -5.27
CA ARG A 113 8.03 -7.06 -5.13
C ARG A 113 6.94 -8.03 -4.65
N LEU A 114 6.10 -7.58 -3.73
CA LEU A 114 4.94 -8.32 -3.28
C LEU A 114 3.92 -8.42 -4.43
N LEU A 115 3.40 -9.62 -4.69
CA LEU A 115 2.38 -9.88 -5.71
C LEU A 115 1.00 -9.91 -5.05
N ALA A 116 0.08 -9.04 -5.49
CA ALA A 116 -1.26 -8.97 -4.91
C ALA A 116 -2.32 -8.44 -5.89
N TYR A 117 -3.56 -8.88 -5.67
CA TYR A 117 -4.74 -8.16 -6.13
C TYR A 117 -5.06 -7.07 -5.10
N VAL A 118 -5.42 -5.88 -5.59
CA VAL A 118 -5.58 -4.68 -4.76
C VAL A 118 -7.05 -4.25 -4.75
N THR A 119 -7.66 -4.28 -3.58
CA THR A 119 -9.01 -3.77 -3.36
C THR A 119 -8.95 -2.48 -2.58
N ARG A 120 -9.41 -1.37 -3.16
CA ARG A 120 -9.52 -0.07 -2.50
C ARG A 120 -10.63 -0.08 -1.46
N MET A 121 -10.36 0.53 -0.31
CA MET A 121 -11.33 0.65 0.78
C MET A 121 -11.74 2.13 0.98
N PRO A 122 -12.99 2.42 1.38
CA PRO A 122 -14.04 1.49 1.81
C PRO A 122 -14.99 1.01 0.70
N ASP A 123 -14.89 1.54 -0.52
CA ASP A 123 -15.82 1.29 -1.63
C ASP A 123 -15.67 -0.10 -2.28
N LYS A 124 -14.64 -0.87 -1.87
CA LYS A 124 -14.35 -2.24 -2.33
C LYS A 124 -14.08 -2.34 -3.84
N LEU A 125 -13.61 -1.25 -4.46
CA LEU A 125 -13.20 -1.27 -5.85
C LEU A 125 -11.98 -2.18 -6.05
N VAL A 126 -12.10 -3.20 -6.90
CA VAL A 126 -10.96 -4.02 -7.32
C VAL A 126 -10.19 -3.27 -8.39
N VAL A 127 -9.05 -2.70 -8.03
CA VAL A 127 -8.25 -1.79 -8.86
C VAL A 127 -7.76 -2.48 -10.14
N ASN A 128 -7.26 -3.72 -10.01
CA ASN A 128 -6.82 -4.53 -11.14
C ASN A 128 -7.91 -4.65 -12.22
N ARG A 129 -9.15 -4.97 -11.80
CA ARG A 129 -10.30 -5.08 -12.70
C ARG A 129 -10.66 -3.74 -13.35
N HIS A 130 -10.63 -2.66 -12.58
CA HIS A 130 -10.95 -1.32 -13.07
C HIS A 130 -9.99 -0.90 -14.18
N LEU A 131 -8.68 -1.11 -13.99
CA LEU A 131 -7.66 -0.77 -14.98
C LEU A 131 -7.82 -1.58 -16.28
N LEU A 132 -8.14 -2.88 -16.18
CA LEU A 132 -8.45 -3.72 -17.35
C LEU A 132 -9.70 -3.24 -18.06
N ALA A 133 -10.79 -3.03 -17.34
CA ALA A 133 -12.08 -2.64 -17.92
C ALA A 133 -12.02 -1.25 -18.57
N GLY A 134 -11.18 -0.36 -18.05
CA GLY A 134 -10.93 0.98 -18.61
C GLY A 134 -9.95 1.00 -19.79
N GLY A 135 -9.32 -0.15 -20.11
CA GLY A 135 -8.32 -0.23 -21.20
C GLY A 135 -6.97 0.38 -20.83
N PHE A 136 -6.71 0.62 -19.52
CA PHE A 136 -5.44 1.14 -19.02
C PHE A 136 -4.36 0.07 -18.86
N ALA A 137 -4.73 -1.21 -18.91
CA ALA A 137 -3.84 -2.34 -18.75
C ALA A 137 -4.28 -3.51 -19.64
N ASP A 138 -3.30 -4.33 -20.02
CA ASP A 138 -3.52 -5.63 -20.65
C ASP A 138 -3.51 -6.75 -19.60
N THR A 139 -4.06 -7.92 -19.96
CA THR A 139 -4.00 -9.08 -19.07
C THR A 139 -2.60 -9.69 -19.08
N LEU A 140 -2.00 -9.86 -17.91
CA LEU A 140 -0.71 -10.53 -17.75
C LEU A 140 -0.78 -11.63 -16.70
N ARG A 141 -0.40 -12.86 -17.08
CA ARG A 141 -0.23 -13.95 -16.14
C ARG A 141 1.18 -13.95 -15.54
N ILE A 142 1.28 -13.82 -14.22
CA ILE A 142 2.54 -13.86 -13.47
C ILE A 142 2.64 -15.22 -12.75
N GLY A 143 3.53 -16.10 -13.24
CA GLY A 143 3.75 -17.42 -12.65
C GLY A 143 2.49 -18.28 -12.55
N PRO A 144 2.29 -18.99 -11.42
CA PRO A 144 1.11 -19.82 -11.17
C PRO A 144 -0.12 -19.01 -10.74
N ASN A 145 0.01 -17.70 -10.51
CA ASN A 145 -1.06 -16.82 -10.03
C ASN A 145 -2.16 -16.67 -11.09
N LYS A 146 -3.39 -17.02 -10.74
CA LYS A 146 -4.53 -17.03 -11.66
C LYS A 146 -5.90 -16.84 -10.98
N ALA A 147 -5.94 -16.57 -9.68
CA ALA A 147 -7.19 -16.59 -8.92
C ALA A 147 -8.30 -15.70 -9.52
N TYR A 148 -7.95 -14.54 -10.08
CA TYR A 148 -8.91 -13.60 -10.68
C TYR A 148 -8.90 -13.56 -12.21
N LEU A 149 -8.05 -14.35 -12.89
CA LEU A 149 -8.01 -14.35 -14.37
C LEU A 149 -9.30 -14.89 -14.99
N ALA A 150 -9.96 -15.86 -14.34
CA ALA A 150 -11.23 -16.42 -14.78
C ALA A 150 -12.40 -15.41 -14.68
N ASP A 151 -12.38 -14.55 -13.66
CA ASP A 151 -13.42 -13.52 -13.46
C ASP A 151 -13.28 -12.36 -14.44
N HIS A 152 -12.08 -12.11 -14.97
CA HIS A 152 -11.84 -11.03 -15.91
C HIS A 152 -12.33 -11.36 -17.34
N THR A 153 -12.34 -12.64 -17.70
CA THR A 153 -12.82 -13.10 -19.02
C THR A 153 -14.35 -13.21 -19.11
N SER A 154 -15.03 -13.51 -17.99
CA SER A 154 -16.49 -13.66 -17.99
C SER A 154 -17.27 -12.33 -18.15
N GLY A 155 -16.62 -11.18 -17.92
CA GLY A 155 -17.22 -9.86 -18.10
C GLY A 155 -17.14 -9.30 -19.53
N PHE A 156 -16.29 -9.87 -20.39
CA PHE A 156 -16.11 -9.39 -21.77
C PHE A 156 -17.14 -9.95 -22.76
N ASP A 157 -17.71 -11.13 -22.45
CA ASP A 157 -18.70 -11.78 -23.34
C ASP A 157 -20.11 -11.18 -23.26
N SER A 158 -20.40 -10.35 -22.24
CA SER A 158 -21.72 -9.75 -22.07
C SER A 158 -21.91 -8.39 -22.76
N VAL A 159 -20.90 -7.85 -23.45
CA VAL A 159 -20.98 -6.54 -24.15
C VAL A 159 -21.04 -6.71 -25.68
N LYS A 160 -21.04 -7.94 -26.20
CA LYS A 160 -21.22 -8.24 -27.64
C LYS A 160 -22.56 -8.90 -27.91
N SER A 161 -23.66 -8.29 -27.50
CA SER A 161 -25.02 -8.64 -27.96
C SER A 161 -25.75 -7.37 -28.32
#